data_99510b5b25871fc597be333105176cfb
#
_entry.id   99510b5b25871fc597be333105176cfb
#
_cell.length_a   1.000
_cell.length_b   1.000
_cell.length_c   1.000
_cell.angle_alpha   90.00
_cell.angle_beta   90.00
_cell.angle_gamma   90.00
#
_symmetry.space_group_name_H-M   'P 1'
#
loop_
_entity.id
_entity.type
_entity.pdbx_description
1 polymer ?
#
loop_
_entity_poly.entity_id
_entity_poly.type
_entity_poly.pdbx_seq_one_letter_code
_entity_poly.pdbx_strand_id
1 'polypeptide(L)'
;MTKEDILKKIQDILAEQFEIEKDAVTLKAKLYDDLELDSIDAVDLLVKMKEFIPGKVDPEMFKKARTVEDVIELLYPMVQKT
;
A
#
# COMPACT_ATOMS: atom_id res chain seq x y z
N MET A 1 -10.26 -10.67 -0.78
CA MET A 1 -9.03 -10.44 0.01
C MET A 1 -9.37 -9.86 1.37
N THR A 2 -8.68 -10.31 2.39
CA THR A 2 -8.80 -9.72 3.72
C THR A 2 -7.81 -8.58 3.85
N LYS A 3 -7.93 -7.82 4.95
CA LYS A 3 -6.97 -6.76 5.22
C LYS A 3 -5.55 -7.31 5.40
N GLU A 4 -5.43 -8.51 5.98
CA GLU A 4 -4.14 -9.15 6.14
C GLU A 4 -3.53 -9.52 4.78
N ASP A 5 -4.35 -9.94 3.83
CA ASP A 5 -3.88 -10.25 2.49
C ASP A 5 -3.32 -9.00 1.82
N ILE A 6 -4.01 -7.88 1.99
CA ILE A 6 -3.54 -6.61 1.45
C ILE A 6 -2.21 -6.23 2.08
N LEU A 7 -2.10 -6.39 3.39
CA LEU A 7 -0.84 -6.10 4.10
C LEU A 7 0.30 -6.94 3.56
N LYS A 8 0.06 -8.23 3.36
CA LYS A 8 1.10 -9.12 2.82
C LYS A 8 1.53 -8.70 1.42
N LYS A 9 0.58 -8.29 0.59
CA LYS A 9 0.90 -7.80 -0.75
C LYS A 9 1.75 -6.54 -0.69
N ILE A 10 1.40 -5.64 0.20
CA ILE A 10 2.19 -4.41 0.39
C ILE A 10 3.60 -4.77 0.86
N GLN A 11 3.72 -5.67 1.83
CA GLN A 11 5.02 -6.11 2.34
C GLN A 11 5.87 -6.71 1.24
N ASP A 12 5.28 -7.57 0.41
CA ASP A 12 6.00 -8.23 -0.68
C ASP A 12 6.49 -7.20 -1.70
N ILE A 13 5.63 -6.28 -2.10
CA ILE A 13 5.99 -5.27 -3.09
C ILE A 13 7.10 -4.36 -2.56
N LEU A 14 6.96 -3.90 -1.32
CA LEU A 14 7.97 -3.02 -0.73
C LEU A 14 9.30 -3.73 -0.57
N ALA A 15 9.28 -5.00 -0.20
CA ALA A 15 10.50 -5.78 -0.05
C ALA A 15 11.19 -5.99 -1.40
N GLU A 16 10.42 -6.30 -2.45
CA GLU A 16 10.98 -6.62 -3.75
C GLU A 16 11.36 -5.38 -4.56
N GLN A 17 10.57 -4.33 -4.48
CA GLN A 17 10.75 -3.15 -5.34
C GLN A 17 11.49 -2.01 -4.68
N PHE A 18 11.43 -1.92 -3.37
CA PHE A 18 12.00 -0.79 -2.62
C PHE A 18 13.02 -1.24 -1.58
N GLU A 19 13.30 -2.53 -1.50
CA GLU A 19 14.27 -3.09 -0.56
C GLU A 19 13.95 -2.78 0.91
N ILE A 20 12.68 -2.69 1.23
CA ILE A 20 12.20 -2.43 2.59
C ILE A 20 11.91 -3.78 3.25
N GLU A 21 12.44 -3.99 4.44
CA GLU A 21 12.21 -5.23 5.17
C GLU A 21 10.73 -5.39 5.52
N LYS A 22 10.20 -6.60 5.36
CA LYS A 22 8.80 -6.88 5.66
C LYS A 22 8.46 -6.57 7.11
N ASP A 23 9.40 -6.79 8.03
CA ASP A 23 9.19 -6.52 9.44
C ASP A 23 9.01 -5.04 9.74
N ALA A 24 9.52 -4.17 8.88
CA ALA A 24 9.33 -2.74 9.02
C ALA A 24 7.96 -2.28 8.53
N VAL A 25 7.29 -3.09 7.73
CA VAL A 25 5.98 -2.75 7.16
C VAL A 25 4.88 -3.23 8.07
N THR A 26 4.55 -2.41 9.06
CA THR A 26 3.48 -2.69 10.03
C THR A 26 2.29 -1.78 9.73
N LEU A 27 1.15 -2.07 10.35
CA LEU A 27 -0.05 -1.26 10.15
C LEU A 27 0.17 0.21 10.53
N LYS A 28 0.94 0.45 11.56
CA LYS A 28 1.20 1.80 12.05
C LYS A 28 2.41 2.46 11.41
N ALA A 29 3.13 1.75 10.56
CA ALA A 29 4.29 2.31 9.88
C ALA A 29 3.86 3.48 9.00
N LYS A 30 4.55 4.60 9.14
CA LYS A 30 4.28 5.79 8.34
C LYS A 30 5.01 5.67 7.01
N LEU A 31 4.27 5.83 5.92
CA LEU A 31 4.84 5.64 4.58
C LEU A 31 6.01 6.57 4.32
N TYR A 32 5.89 7.82 4.70
CA TYR A 32 6.91 8.82 4.40
C TYR A 32 7.99 8.90 5.48
N ASP A 33 7.62 8.79 6.73
CA ASP A 33 8.55 8.94 7.85
C ASP A 33 9.27 7.65 8.22
N ASP A 34 8.54 6.54 8.30
CA ASP A 34 9.12 5.27 8.74
C ASP A 34 9.69 4.45 7.60
N LEU A 35 9.00 4.43 6.47
CA LEU A 35 9.43 3.67 5.30
C LEU A 35 10.23 4.50 4.31
N GLU A 36 10.36 5.78 4.59
CA GLU A 36 11.15 6.72 3.79
C GLU A 36 10.72 6.77 2.31
N LEU A 37 9.44 6.55 2.07
CA LEU A 37 8.88 6.68 0.74
C LEU A 37 8.59 8.15 0.46
N ASP A 38 8.67 8.55 -0.80
CA ASP A 38 8.22 9.88 -1.21
C ASP A 38 6.93 9.75 -2.04
N SER A 39 6.41 10.86 -2.53
CA SER A 39 5.15 10.83 -3.27
C SER A 39 5.27 10.07 -4.58
N ILE A 40 6.45 10.04 -5.18
CA ILE A 40 6.70 9.27 -6.40
C ILE A 40 6.67 7.78 -6.07
N ASP A 41 7.32 7.39 -4.98
CA ASP A 41 7.32 5.99 -4.53
C ASP A 41 5.92 5.52 -4.19
N ALA A 42 5.11 6.38 -3.57
CA ALA A 42 3.73 6.03 -3.24
C ALA A 42 2.91 5.77 -4.50
N VAL A 43 3.08 6.58 -5.53
CA VAL A 43 2.40 6.37 -6.81
C VAL A 43 2.88 5.09 -7.48
N ASP A 44 4.17 4.83 -7.43
CA ASP A 44 4.74 3.61 -8.00
C ASP A 44 4.20 2.37 -7.29
N LEU A 45 4.09 2.43 -5.97
CA LEU A 45 3.48 1.36 -5.19
C LEU A 45 2.03 1.12 -5.64
N LEU A 46 1.27 2.21 -5.81
CA LEU A 46 -0.11 2.11 -6.27
C LEU A 46 -0.19 1.43 -7.63
N VAL A 47 0.68 1.81 -8.56
CA VAL A 47 0.70 1.22 -9.90
C VAL A 47 0.93 -0.29 -9.81
N LYS A 48 1.84 -0.72 -8.96
CA LYS A 48 2.12 -2.14 -8.80
C LYS A 48 0.95 -2.87 -8.14
N MET A 49 0.25 -2.20 -7.24
CA MET A 49 -0.91 -2.80 -6.57
C MET A 49 -2.13 -2.92 -7.48
N LYS A 50 -2.18 -2.14 -8.56
CA LYS A 50 -3.29 -2.22 -9.52
C LYS A 50 -3.42 -3.60 -10.17
N GLU A 51 -2.37 -4.39 -10.15
CA GLU A 51 -2.40 -5.72 -10.74
C GLU A 51 -3.42 -6.63 -10.04
N PHE A 52 -3.69 -6.38 -8.77
CA PHE A 52 -4.65 -7.20 -8.02
C PHE A 52 -5.82 -6.40 -7.45
N ILE A 53 -5.92 -5.12 -7.78
CA ILE A 53 -7.05 -4.29 -7.37
C ILE A 53 -7.96 -4.09 -8.57
N PRO A 54 -9.22 -4.55 -8.49
CA PRO A 54 -10.11 -4.49 -9.65
C PRO A 54 -10.66 -3.11 -9.98
N GLY A 55 -10.53 -2.15 -9.09
CA GLY A 55 -11.08 -0.81 -9.30
C GLY A 55 -10.03 0.21 -9.68
N LYS A 56 -10.47 1.43 -9.88
CA LYS A 56 -9.58 2.55 -10.11
C LYS A 56 -9.34 3.25 -8.79
N VAL A 57 -8.08 3.48 -8.46
CA VAL A 57 -7.70 4.22 -7.27
C VAL A 57 -7.18 5.58 -7.70
N ASP A 58 -7.74 6.63 -7.10
CA ASP A 58 -7.29 7.99 -7.36
C ASP A 58 -5.92 8.19 -6.68
N PRO A 59 -4.87 8.50 -7.45
CA PRO A 59 -3.55 8.73 -6.87
C PRO A 59 -3.55 9.82 -5.80
N GLU A 60 -4.43 10.82 -5.94
CA GLU A 60 -4.53 11.89 -4.95
C GLU A 60 -4.98 11.36 -3.60
N MET A 61 -5.95 10.46 -3.60
CA MET A 61 -6.42 9.83 -2.37
C MET A 61 -5.34 8.94 -1.76
N PHE A 62 -4.62 8.22 -2.61
CA PHE A 62 -3.54 7.36 -2.17
C PHE A 62 -2.43 8.16 -1.50
N LYS A 63 -2.09 9.31 -2.06
CA LYS A 63 -1.07 10.19 -1.50
C LYS A 63 -1.44 10.74 -0.13
N LYS A 64 -2.73 10.82 0.17
CA LYS A 64 -3.20 11.29 1.47
C LYS A 64 -3.05 10.25 2.58
N ALA A 65 -2.86 9.00 2.21
CA ALA A 65 -2.60 7.96 3.18
C ALA A 65 -1.26 8.23 3.85
N ARG A 66 -1.22 8.11 5.16
CA ARG A 66 -0.01 8.38 5.93
C ARG A 66 0.64 7.11 6.44
N THR A 67 -0.18 6.11 6.77
CA THR A 67 0.30 4.85 7.30
C THR A 67 -0.09 3.72 6.37
N VAL A 68 0.51 2.56 6.60
CA VAL A 68 0.14 1.34 5.88
C VAL A 68 -1.33 1.01 6.12
N GLU A 69 -1.80 1.21 7.35
CA GLU A 69 -3.19 0.98 7.69
C GLU A 69 -4.12 1.86 6.85
N ASP A 70 -3.76 3.12 6.64
CA ASP A 70 -4.55 4.03 5.82
C ASP A 70 -4.68 3.51 4.39
N VAL A 71 -3.59 2.98 3.85
CA VAL A 71 -3.60 2.38 2.51
C VAL A 71 -4.54 1.17 2.48
N ILE A 72 -4.46 0.33 3.49
CA ILE A 72 -5.30 -0.86 3.58
C ILE A 72 -6.78 -0.47 3.66
N GLU A 73 -7.10 0.52 4.49
CA GLU A 73 -8.47 1.00 4.62
C GLU A 73 -9.00 1.59 3.31
N LEU A 74 -8.15 2.25 2.57
CA LEU A 74 -8.51 2.80 1.26
C LEU A 74 -8.80 1.70 0.25
N LEU A 75 -8.00 0.66 0.24
CA LEU A 75 -8.07 -0.39 -0.77
C LEU A 75 -9.03 -1.52 -0.42
N TYR A 76 -9.27 -1.75 0.86
CA TYR A 76 -10.09 -2.87 1.31
C TYR A 76 -11.48 -2.92 0.65
N PRO A 77 -12.24 -1.82 0.59
CA PRO A 77 -13.55 -1.86 -0.05
C PRO A 77 -13.50 -2.25 -1.53
N MET A 78 -12.39 -1.93 -2.18
CA MET A 78 -12.22 -2.21 -3.60
C MET A 78 -11.98 -3.69 -3.87
N VAL A 79 -11.26 -4.37 -2.97
CA VAL A 79 -10.93 -5.78 -3.16
C VAL A 79 -11.98 -6.70 -2.56
N GLN A 80 -12.99 -6.15 -1.89
CA GLN A 80 -14.11 -6.93 -1.36
C GLN A 80 -15.25 -7.10 -2.35
N LYS A 81 -15.21 -6.45 -3.48
CA LYS A 81 -16.23 -6.60 -4.50
C LYS A 81 -16.11 -7.97 -5.14
N THR A 82 -17.17 -8.69 -5.05
CA THR A 82 -17.31 -9.97 -5.72
C THR A 82 -18.33 -9.84 -6.83
#